data_8e3accb50fa96413863abbb072f44589
#
_entry.id   8e3accb50fa96413863abbb072f44589
#
_cell.length_a   1.000
_cell.length_b   1.000
_cell.length_c   1.000
_cell.angle_alpha   90.00
_cell.angle_beta   90.00
_cell.angle_gamma   90.00
#
_symmetry.space_group_name_H-M   'P 1'
#
loop_
_entity.id
_entity.type
_entity.pdbx_description
1 polymer ?
#
loop_
_entity_poly.entity_id
_entity_poly.type
_entity_poly.pdbx_seq_one_letter_code
_entity_poly.pdbx_strand_id
1 'polypeptide(L)'
;MPAMIPLILLAAQLASETIHSRGNPILADGRYYSTDPAPLVDGDTLWILAGRDEAPSGVNDFIMNEWQLLSTKDPASGVWRHYPAIARPERVFAWAERGRAYAGQIVKGRDGRFYLYAPVLQRDGGAKDRFAIGVAVADRPTGPWRDAHPSGPIISQTVPVANDIQNIDPTVLIDDDGRVYIYWGTFGRLRAMELAADMVTPKGPEQVVTGATGFFEAPWIMKRRGTYYLLYAANTTGPGSACTPTLYHACQAYASAPSPMGPWTYRGVVLPPVSSTTSHAGAVPFKGRWYLAYHTADAKGGGHFRRSVALDPMAWDDSVSPPAIRPVKPSRAPAPPPPPTRNRGLSAWATASNAPGPVQYWIAALNDGVVRTNPLPPDMWGNWTKQNPASAWIEYRWPRPVTLNGARIRFFADHPAGSDEGVAPPAAWHLEYWGQGGWRRIAGTYPTGVERFQEVRFAPVTTRCLRAVMDASGTGDRHAGLAVEEWEALASDAGIPPARPEAMPPPCKP
;
A
#
# COMPACT_ATOMS: atom_id res chain seq x y z
N MET A 1 -47.88 -24.03 38.02
CA MET A 1 -47.24 -22.88 37.38
C MET A 1 -45.76 -23.27 37.18
N PRO A 2 -45.27 -23.48 35.95
CA PRO A 2 -43.87 -23.76 35.75
C PRO A 2 -43.08 -22.44 35.78
N ALA A 3 -41.99 -22.42 36.54
CA ALA A 3 -41.08 -21.30 36.66
C ALA A 3 -40.35 -21.07 35.32
N MET A 4 -40.52 -19.88 34.71
CA MET A 4 -39.69 -19.41 33.61
C MET A 4 -38.30 -19.10 34.13
N ILE A 5 -37.33 -19.93 33.73
CA ILE A 5 -35.91 -19.65 33.93
C ILE A 5 -35.52 -18.60 32.89
N PRO A 6 -35.01 -17.41 33.26
CA PRO A 6 -34.55 -16.45 32.30
C PRO A 6 -33.29 -16.98 31.60
N LEU A 7 -33.36 -17.10 30.27
CA LEU A 7 -32.21 -17.39 29.43
C LEU A 7 -31.29 -16.17 29.47
N ILE A 8 -30.27 -16.20 30.31
CA ILE A 8 -29.18 -15.19 30.28
C ILE A 8 -28.38 -15.50 29.03
N LEU A 9 -28.61 -14.76 27.94
CA LEU A 9 -27.68 -14.71 26.82
C LEU A 9 -26.36 -14.11 27.31
N LEU A 10 -25.39 -14.97 27.63
CA LEU A 10 -24.01 -14.54 27.76
C LEU A 10 -23.56 -14.06 26.38
N ALA A 11 -23.49 -12.75 26.20
CA ALA A 11 -22.84 -12.15 25.03
C ALA A 11 -21.37 -12.63 25.05
N ALA A 12 -21.01 -13.50 24.12
CA ALA A 12 -19.64 -13.95 23.96
C ALA A 12 -18.76 -12.71 23.77
N GLN A 13 -17.90 -12.45 24.74
CA GLN A 13 -16.98 -11.33 24.68
C GLN A 13 -16.01 -11.59 23.53
N LEU A 14 -15.98 -10.71 22.53
CA LEU A 14 -15.04 -10.83 21.42
C LEU A 14 -13.62 -11.02 21.96
N ALA A 15 -12.93 -12.04 21.46
CA ALA A 15 -11.53 -12.26 21.78
C ALA A 15 -10.72 -11.01 21.41
N SER A 16 -9.95 -10.50 22.33
CA SER A 16 -9.08 -9.34 22.09
C SER A 16 -7.76 -9.55 22.80
N GLU A 17 -6.70 -9.02 22.23
CA GLU A 17 -5.34 -9.09 22.79
C GLU A 17 -4.73 -7.70 22.94
N THR A 18 -3.79 -7.55 23.87
CA THR A 18 -3.00 -6.32 24.01
C THR A 18 -1.74 -6.46 23.18
N ILE A 19 -1.49 -5.48 22.32
CA ILE A 19 -0.31 -5.39 21.47
C ILE A 19 0.58 -4.27 21.99
N HIS A 20 1.87 -4.54 22.06
CA HIS A 20 2.91 -3.55 22.33
C HIS A 20 3.66 -3.27 21.03
N SER A 21 3.24 -2.23 20.31
CA SER A 21 3.88 -1.79 19.09
C SER A 21 5.12 -0.95 19.40
N ARG A 22 6.19 -1.18 18.63
CA ARG A 22 7.40 -0.36 18.70
C ARG A 22 7.36 0.85 17.75
N GLY A 23 6.26 1.04 17.05
CA GLY A 23 6.05 2.03 16.01
C GLY A 23 5.31 1.44 14.81
N ASN A 24 5.47 2.05 13.65
CA ASN A 24 4.80 1.56 12.44
C ASN A 24 5.55 0.40 11.75
N PRO A 25 4.80 -0.58 11.20
CA PRO A 25 3.36 -0.74 11.32
C PRO A 25 2.95 -1.20 12.73
N ILE A 26 1.67 -0.98 13.11
CA ILE A 26 1.18 -1.31 14.44
C ILE A 26 1.26 -2.82 14.71
N LEU A 27 0.81 -3.65 13.76
CA LEU A 27 0.95 -5.10 13.77
C LEU A 27 2.14 -5.50 12.88
N ALA A 28 3.32 -5.65 13.47
CA ALA A 28 4.57 -5.82 12.72
C ALA A 28 5.06 -7.27 12.63
N ASP A 29 4.53 -8.19 13.44
CA ASP A 29 5.07 -9.55 13.62
C ASP A 29 4.67 -10.57 12.54
N GLY A 30 3.73 -10.20 11.64
CA GLY A 30 3.24 -11.06 10.56
C GLY A 30 2.23 -12.12 10.97
N ARG A 31 1.73 -12.12 12.22
CA ARG A 31 0.62 -12.98 12.64
C ARG A 31 -0.72 -12.51 12.08
N TYR A 32 -0.88 -11.22 11.96
CA TYR A 32 -2.04 -10.56 11.37
C TYR A 32 -1.56 -9.46 10.44
N TYR A 33 -2.14 -9.41 9.26
CA TYR A 33 -2.01 -8.28 8.35
C TYR A 33 -3.26 -7.45 8.43
N SER A 34 -3.12 -6.12 8.36
CA SER A 34 -4.21 -5.16 8.51
C SER A 34 -4.14 -4.12 7.41
N THR A 35 -5.26 -3.85 6.77
CA THR A 35 -5.28 -3.02 5.57
C THR A 35 -6.43 -2.04 5.58
N ASP A 36 -6.38 -1.06 4.68
CA ASP A 36 -7.45 -0.12 4.38
C ASP A 36 -8.02 0.55 5.65
N PRO A 37 -7.17 1.28 6.41
CA PRO A 37 -7.54 1.78 7.73
C PRO A 37 -8.58 2.90 7.68
N ALA A 38 -9.61 2.76 8.48
CA ALA A 38 -10.62 3.77 8.70
C ALA A 38 -10.65 4.18 10.18
N PRO A 39 -10.01 5.30 10.57
CA PRO A 39 -9.96 5.74 11.94
C PRO A 39 -11.28 6.35 12.42
N LEU A 40 -11.62 6.13 13.70
CA LEU A 40 -12.78 6.68 14.40
C LEU A 40 -12.36 7.12 15.78
N VAL A 41 -12.89 8.23 16.27
CA VAL A 41 -12.75 8.66 17.66
C VAL A 41 -14.09 8.52 18.39
N ASP A 42 -14.08 7.81 19.51
CA ASP A 42 -15.21 7.73 20.43
C ASP A 42 -14.74 7.97 21.86
N GLY A 43 -15.16 9.09 22.42
CA GLY A 43 -14.71 9.55 23.75
C GLY A 43 -13.19 9.74 23.80
N ASP A 44 -12.53 9.04 24.71
CA ASP A 44 -11.08 9.10 24.93
C ASP A 44 -10.29 8.02 24.15
N THR A 45 -10.95 7.35 23.22
CA THR A 45 -10.39 6.20 22.49
C THR A 45 -10.34 6.47 21.00
N LEU A 46 -9.16 6.26 20.43
CA LEU A 46 -8.95 6.15 18.98
C LEU A 46 -9.12 4.69 18.56
N TRP A 47 -10.00 4.47 17.60
CA TRP A 47 -10.26 3.20 16.98
C TRP A 47 -9.79 3.23 15.52
N ILE A 48 -9.33 2.11 14.99
CA ILE A 48 -9.00 1.95 13.57
C ILE A 48 -9.63 0.65 13.09
N LEU A 49 -10.66 0.76 12.25
CA LEU A 49 -11.16 -0.38 11.49
C LEU A 49 -10.15 -0.73 10.41
N ALA A 50 -9.92 -2.01 10.19
CA ALA A 50 -9.08 -2.50 9.11
C ALA A 50 -9.63 -3.81 8.54
N GLY A 51 -9.43 -4.04 7.24
CA GLY A 51 -9.56 -5.35 6.66
C GLY A 51 -8.43 -6.27 7.12
N ARG A 52 -8.62 -7.58 7.02
CA ARG A 52 -7.58 -8.56 7.29
C ARG A 52 -7.10 -9.18 5.99
N ASP A 53 -5.87 -8.88 5.58
CA ASP A 53 -5.24 -9.57 4.46
C ASP A 53 -4.80 -10.98 4.90
N GLU A 54 -5.26 -12.01 4.19
CA GLU A 54 -5.04 -13.42 4.53
C GLU A 54 -4.40 -14.21 3.39
N ALA A 55 -3.97 -13.55 2.32
CA ALA A 55 -3.33 -14.24 1.19
C ALA A 55 -2.03 -14.95 1.63
N PRO A 56 -1.86 -16.23 1.32
CA PRO A 56 -0.58 -16.90 1.49
C PRO A 56 0.54 -16.21 0.71
N SER A 57 1.78 -16.42 1.11
CA SER A 57 2.93 -15.92 0.35
C SER A 57 2.90 -16.48 -1.08
N GLY A 58 3.11 -15.61 -2.07
CA GLY A 58 3.07 -15.95 -3.49
C GLY A 58 1.68 -16.07 -4.11
N VAL A 59 0.60 -15.89 -3.33
CA VAL A 59 -0.77 -15.81 -3.85
C VAL A 59 -1.14 -14.35 -4.10
N ASN A 60 -1.43 -14.04 -5.36
CA ASN A 60 -1.79 -12.70 -5.81
C ASN A 60 -3.31 -12.52 -5.87
N ASP A 61 -3.96 -12.50 -4.71
CA ASP A 61 -5.38 -12.23 -4.56
C ASP A 61 -5.67 -11.51 -3.24
N PHE A 62 -6.66 -10.60 -3.25
CA PHE A 62 -7.17 -9.96 -2.04
C PHE A 62 -8.09 -10.92 -1.28
N ILE A 63 -7.50 -11.84 -0.54
CA ILE A 63 -8.24 -12.77 0.34
C ILE A 63 -8.46 -12.07 1.67
N MET A 64 -9.69 -11.59 1.88
CA MET A 64 -10.10 -10.83 3.06
C MET A 64 -11.43 -11.38 3.57
N ASN A 65 -11.42 -12.12 4.67
CA ASN A 65 -12.62 -12.82 5.17
C ASN A 65 -13.33 -12.05 6.28
N GLU A 66 -12.67 -11.09 6.91
CA GLU A 66 -13.21 -10.42 8.09
C GLU A 66 -12.60 -9.03 8.29
N TRP A 67 -13.32 -8.19 9.04
CA TRP A 67 -12.80 -6.94 9.55
C TRP A 67 -12.27 -7.12 10.97
N GLN A 68 -11.18 -6.44 11.24
CA GLN A 68 -10.53 -6.34 12.53
C GLN A 68 -10.54 -4.90 13.04
N LEU A 69 -10.30 -4.71 14.34
CA LEU A 69 -10.31 -3.39 14.96
C LEU A 69 -9.11 -3.23 15.88
N LEU A 70 -8.47 -2.09 15.79
CA LEU A 70 -7.42 -1.66 16.70
C LEU A 70 -7.95 -0.51 17.54
N SER A 71 -7.54 -0.42 18.80
CA SER A 71 -7.87 0.75 19.62
C SER A 71 -6.74 1.13 20.56
N THR A 72 -6.63 2.43 20.85
CA THR A 72 -5.72 2.97 21.86
C THR A 72 -6.29 4.22 22.49
N LYS A 73 -5.89 4.47 23.73
CA LYS A 73 -6.15 5.74 24.40
C LYS A 73 -4.99 6.72 24.22
N ASP A 74 -3.82 6.23 23.82
CA ASP A 74 -2.63 7.04 23.58
C ASP A 74 -1.76 6.38 22.52
N PRO A 75 -1.77 6.87 21.26
CA PRO A 75 -0.92 6.34 20.20
C PRO A 75 0.58 6.37 20.53
N ALA A 76 1.03 7.36 21.31
CA ALA A 76 2.45 7.50 21.67
C ALA A 76 2.92 6.43 22.67
N SER A 77 2.00 5.82 23.42
CA SER A 77 2.33 4.73 24.36
C SER A 77 2.78 3.45 23.67
N GLY A 78 2.42 3.27 22.39
CA GLY A 78 2.59 2.02 21.66
C GLY A 78 1.68 0.89 22.13
N VAL A 79 0.78 1.13 23.10
CA VAL A 79 -0.14 0.11 23.62
C VAL A 79 -1.44 0.15 22.86
N TRP A 80 -1.76 -0.99 22.22
CA TRP A 80 -2.98 -1.15 21.43
C TRP A 80 -3.79 -2.35 21.91
N ARG A 81 -5.10 -2.24 21.80
CA ARG A 81 -6.01 -3.38 21.90
C ARG A 81 -6.38 -3.84 20.50
N HIS A 82 -6.17 -5.10 20.20
CA HIS A 82 -6.48 -5.70 18.91
C HIS A 82 -7.67 -6.66 19.06
N TYR A 83 -8.64 -6.53 18.17
CA TYR A 83 -9.82 -7.37 18.03
C TYR A 83 -9.73 -8.03 16.65
N PRO A 84 -9.24 -9.29 16.56
CA PRO A 84 -8.89 -9.91 15.27
C PRO A 84 -10.03 -10.09 14.29
N ALA A 85 -11.26 -10.25 14.80
CA ALA A 85 -12.45 -10.46 13.97
C ALA A 85 -13.66 -9.82 14.65
N ILE A 86 -14.15 -8.68 14.14
CA ILE A 86 -15.34 -8.01 14.67
C ILE A 86 -16.58 -8.27 13.83
N ALA A 87 -16.42 -8.58 12.53
CA ALA A 87 -17.50 -8.85 11.60
C ALA A 87 -17.00 -9.65 10.41
N ARG A 88 -17.92 -10.41 9.79
CA ARG A 88 -17.72 -11.14 8.54
C ARG A 88 -18.89 -10.87 7.61
N PRO A 89 -18.69 -10.67 6.30
CA PRO A 89 -19.76 -10.35 5.36
C PRO A 89 -20.98 -11.27 5.49
N GLU A 90 -20.78 -12.57 5.39
CA GLU A 90 -21.83 -13.59 5.41
C GLU A 90 -22.51 -13.79 6.78
N ARG A 91 -21.95 -13.22 7.85
CA ARG A 91 -22.52 -13.26 9.20
C ARG A 91 -23.35 -12.03 9.49
N VAL A 92 -23.05 -10.93 8.85
CA VAL A 92 -23.73 -9.64 9.02
C VAL A 92 -24.82 -9.47 8.00
N PHE A 93 -24.55 -9.76 6.72
CA PHE A 93 -25.47 -9.54 5.60
C PHE A 93 -25.90 -10.88 5.01
N ALA A 94 -27.17 -11.25 5.17
CA ALA A 94 -27.71 -12.51 4.65
C ALA A 94 -27.58 -12.63 3.11
N TRP A 95 -27.52 -11.51 2.41
CA TRP A 95 -27.39 -11.39 0.96
C TRP A 95 -25.93 -11.39 0.46
N ALA A 96 -24.93 -11.30 1.37
CA ALA A 96 -23.53 -11.26 0.99
C ALA A 96 -22.90 -12.67 0.87
N GLU A 97 -21.94 -12.79 -0.05
CA GLU A 97 -21.04 -13.94 -0.11
C GLU A 97 -20.04 -13.94 1.04
N ARG A 98 -19.41 -15.07 1.24
CA ARG A 98 -18.30 -15.20 2.18
C ARG A 98 -17.05 -14.53 1.61
N GLY A 99 -16.31 -13.85 2.48
CA GLY A 99 -15.05 -13.18 2.13
C GLY A 99 -15.26 -11.84 1.45
N ARG A 100 -14.18 -11.30 0.88
CA ARG A 100 -14.17 -9.95 0.26
C ARG A 100 -14.65 -8.86 1.22
N ALA A 101 -14.23 -8.95 2.49
CA ALA A 101 -14.44 -7.92 3.52
C ALA A 101 -13.51 -6.72 3.25
N TYR A 102 -13.83 -5.95 2.19
CA TYR A 102 -12.98 -4.88 1.68
C TYR A 102 -13.11 -3.60 2.54
N ALA A 103 -12.44 -2.53 2.10
CA ALA A 103 -12.31 -1.28 2.82
C ALA A 103 -13.65 -0.70 3.29
N GLY A 104 -13.99 -0.82 4.55
CA GLY A 104 -15.19 -0.27 5.18
C GLY A 104 -14.88 0.90 6.10
N GLN A 105 -15.92 1.59 6.55
CA GLN A 105 -15.80 2.65 7.53
C GLN A 105 -16.86 2.51 8.64
N ILE A 106 -16.45 2.71 9.89
CA ILE A 106 -17.37 2.88 11.02
C ILE A 106 -17.55 4.38 11.30
N VAL A 107 -18.79 4.82 11.40
CA VAL A 107 -19.14 6.17 11.87
C VAL A 107 -20.12 6.09 13.03
N LYS A 108 -20.07 7.06 13.95
CA LYS A 108 -21.03 7.17 15.05
C LYS A 108 -22.15 8.06 14.63
N GLY A 109 -23.37 7.53 14.57
CA GLY A 109 -24.60 8.27 14.28
C GLY A 109 -24.96 9.26 15.42
N ARG A 110 -25.84 10.21 15.11
CA ARG A 110 -26.36 11.15 16.12
C ARG A 110 -27.26 10.47 17.17
N ASP A 111 -27.75 9.30 16.86
CA ASP A 111 -28.48 8.42 17.79
C ASP A 111 -27.57 7.67 18.77
N GLY A 112 -26.26 7.88 18.68
CA GLY A 112 -25.25 7.25 19.52
C GLY A 112 -24.81 5.86 19.10
N ARG A 113 -25.48 5.26 18.08
CA ARG A 113 -25.11 3.95 17.51
C ARG A 113 -23.98 4.08 16.51
N PHE A 114 -23.33 2.96 16.22
CA PHE A 114 -22.26 2.86 15.25
C PHE A 114 -22.78 2.19 13.97
N TYR A 115 -22.39 2.74 12.83
CA TYR A 115 -22.77 2.28 11.50
C TYR A 115 -21.53 1.88 10.73
N LEU A 116 -21.45 0.61 10.32
CA LEU A 116 -20.39 0.07 9.47
C LEU A 116 -20.88 0.06 8.02
N TYR A 117 -20.31 0.91 7.20
CA TYR A 117 -20.48 0.87 5.75
C TYR A 117 -19.44 -0.06 5.18
N ALA A 118 -19.88 -1.13 4.53
CA ALA A 118 -19.01 -2.23 4.15
C ALA A 118 -19.25 -2.63 2.68
N PRO A 119 -18.20 -2.59 1.84
CA PRO A 119 -18.29 -3.16 0.51
C PRO A 119 -18.10 -4.67 0.60
N VAL A 120 -19.07 -5.40 0.05
CA VAL A 120 -19.12 -6.87 0.04
C VAL A 120 -19.62 -7.40 -1.29
N LEU A 121 -19.35 -8.66 -1.60
CA LEU A 121 -19.91 -9.32 -2.78
C LEU A 121 -21.33 -9.80 -2.52
N GLN A 122 -22.26 -9.46 -3.40
CA GLN A 122 -23.62 -10.00 -3.39
C GLN A 122 -23.61 -11.45 -3.89
N ARG A 123 -24.45 -12.33 -3.30
CA ARG A 123 -24.67 -13.71 -3.79
C ARG A 123 -25.32 -13.70 -5.17
N ASP A 124 -26.39 -12.94 -5.30
CA ASP A 124 -27.18 -12.82 -6.52
C ASP A 124 -27.35 -11.33 -6.83
N GLY A 125 -26.68 -10.81 -7.82
CA GLY A 125 -26.72 -9.36 -8.10
C GLY A 125 -27.26 -8.99 -9.46
N GLY A 126 -27.34 -9.93 -10.40
CA GLY A 126 -27.75 -9.65 -11.79
C GLY A 126 -26.86 -8.63 -12.50
N ALA A 127 -25.79 -8.19 -11.86
CA ALA A 127 -24.87 -7.15 -12.31
C ALA A 127 -23.55 -7.75 -12.81
N LYS A 128 -22.86 -7.01 -13.67
CA LYS A 128 -21.54 -7.39 -14.18
C LYS A 128 -20.49 -7.43 -13.06
N ASP A 129 -20.54 -6.44 -12.18
CA ASP A 129 -19.76 -6.40 -10.94
C ASP A 129 -20.73 -6.55 -9.76
N ARG A 130 -20.45 -7.50 -8.87
CA ARG A 130 -21.30 -7.83 -7.74
C ARG A 130 -20.92 -7.15 -6.43
N PHE A 131 -19.91 -6.28 -6.44
CA PHE A 131 -19.60 -5.48 -5.27
C PHE A 131 -20.71 -4.49 -4.97
N ALA A 132 -21.08 -4.43 -3.70
CA ALA A 132 -22.15 -3.59 -3.20
C ALA A 132 -21.87 -3.12 -1.78
N ILE A 133 -22.41 -1.98 -1.41
CA ILE A 133 -22.23 -1.39 -0.08
C ILE A 133 -23.44 -1.73 0.78
N GLY A 134 -23.20 -2.47 1.86
CA GLY A 134 -24.14 -2.73 2.94
C GLY A 134 -23.89 -1.79 4.12
N VAL A 135 -24.89 -1.67 4.99
CA VAL A 135 -24.78 -0.93 6.26
C VAL A 135 -25.15 -1.84 7.41
N ALA A 136 -24.24 -1.99 8.35
CA ALA A 136 -24.52 -2.68 9.60
C ALA A 136 -24.54 -1.69 10.77
N VAL A 137 -25.31 -2.02 11.82
CA VAL A 137 -25.46 -1.18 13.00
C VAL A 137 -25.15 -1.95 14.28
N ALA A 138 -24.53 -1.27 15.24
CA ALA A 138 -24.21 -1.80 16.57
C ALA A 138 -24.22 -0.71 17.64
N ASP A 139 -24.30 -1.12 18.90
CA ASP A 139 -24.25 -0.19 20.05
C ASP A 139 -22.79 0.13 20.49
N ARG A 140 -21.81 -0.58 19.91
CA ARG A 140 -20.37 -0.41 20.19
C ARG A 140 -19.54 -0.63 18.93
N PRO A 141 -18.35 -0.02 18.79
CA PRO A 141 -17.47 -0.24 17.63
C PRO A 141 -17.08 -1.70 17.43
N THR A 142 -17.09 -2.48 18.50
CA THR A 142 -16.77 -3.93 18.45
C THR A 142 -17.97 -4.81 18.07
N GLY A 143 -19.15 -4.24 17.86
CA GLY A 143 -20.39 -4.98 17.62
C GLY A 143 -21.09 -5.44 18.90
N PRO A 144 -21.97 -6.48 18.87
CA PRO A 144 -22.30 -7.29 17.69
C PRO A 144 -22.97 -6.48 16.59
N TRP A 145 -22.58 -6.72 15.34
CA TRP A 145 -23.10 -6.05 14.16
C TRP A 145 -24.35 -6.77 13.62
N ARG A 146 -25.34 -6.00 13.23
CA ARG A 146 -26.54 -6.49 12.56
C ARG A 146 -26.82 -5.67 11.29
N ASP A 147 -27.34 -6.31 10.27
CA ASP A 147 -27.75 -5.65 9.03
C ASP A 147 -28.78 -4.54 9.34
N ALA A 148 -28.48 -3.32 8.94
CA ALA A 148 -29.39 -2.18 9.09
C ALA A 148 -30.38 -2.05 7.91
N HIS A 149 -30.14 -2.78 6.80
CA HIS A 149 -30.98 -2.80 5.61
C HIS A 149 -31.12 -4.23 5.08
N PRO A 150 -31.90 -5.11 5.77
CA PRO A 150 -31.95 -6.55 5.44
C PRO A 150 -32.53 -6.89 4.06
N SER A 151 -33.14 -5.92 3.38
CA SER A 151 -33.64 -6.08 2.00
C SER A 151 -32.53 -6.13 0.94
N GLY A 152 -31.28 -5.84 1.30
CA GLY A 152 -30.14 -5.86 0.38
C GLY A 152 -29.18 -4.69 0.57
N PRO A 153 -28.25 -4.46 -0.35
CA PRO A 153 -27.34 -3.34 -0.27
C PRO A 153 -28.04 -2.00 -0.47
N ILE A 154 -27.46 -0.92 0.07
CA ILE A 154 -27.94 0.45 -0.18
C ILE A 154 -27.36 1.02 -1.49
N ILE A 155 -26.21 0.53 -1.95
CA ILE A 155 -25.55 0.91 -3.20
C ILE A 155 -25.01 -0.34 -3.88
N SER A 156 -25.33 -0.50 -5.17
CA SER A 156 -24.78 -1.54 -6.05
C SER A 156 -24.85 -1.05 -7.51
N GLN A 157 -24.52 -1.91 -8.47
CA GLN A 157 -24.75 -1.57 -9.90
C GLN A 157 -26.24 -1.48 -10.28
N THR A 158 -27.16 -1.87 -9.39
CA THR A 158 -28.62 -1.86 -9.67
C THR A 158 -29.41 -0.95 -8.74
N VAL A 159 -28.86 -0.58 -7.58
CA VAL A 159 -29.54 0.24 -6.58
C VAL A 159 -28.60 1.33 -6.03
N PRO A 160 -29.13 2.50 -5.61
CA PRO A 160 -30.49 3.00 -5.82
C PRO A 160 -30.73 3.41 -7.28
N VAL A 161 -29.67 3.63 -8.03
CA VAL A 161 -29.63 3.99 -9.45
C VAL A 161 -28.66 3.08 -10.17
N ALA A 162 -29.02 2.63 -11.36
CA ALA A 162 -28.11 1.78 -12.16
C ALA A 162 -26.81 2.53 -12.48
N ASN A 163 -25.66 1.87 -12.24
CA ASN A 163 -24.34 2.40 -12.54
C ASN A 163 -23.44 1.30 -13.15
N ASP A 164 -22.25 1.70 -13.61
CA ASP A 164 -21.29 0.82 -14.29
C ASP A 164 -19.93 0.78 -13.58
N ILE A 165 -19.89 1.11 -12.29
CA ILE A 165 -18.67 1.14 -11.49
C ILE A 165 -18.60 -0.04 -10.52
N GLN A 166 -17.40 -0.34 -10.04
CA GLN A 166 -17.25 -1.20 -8.87
C GLN A 166 -17.54 -0.38 -7.61
N ASN A 167 -18.57 -0.80 -6.86
CA ASN A 167 -19.06 -0.07 -5.70
C ASN A 167 -18.32 -0.51 -4.43
N ILE A 168 -17.11 0.05 -4.23
CA ILE A 168 -16.25 -0.21 -3.07
C ILE A 168 -15.76 1.10 -2.42
N ASP A 169 -15.05 0.98 -1.32
CA ASP A 169 -14.36 2.06 -0.59
C ASP A 169 -15.32 3.19 -0.14
N PRO A 170 -16.40 2.87 0.58
CA PRO A 170 -17.29 3.91 1.08
C PRO A 170 -16.63 4.75 2.16
N THR A 171 -16.85 6.07 2.11
CA THR A 171 -16.58 7.00 3.20
C THR A 171 -17.78 7.89 3.47
N VAL A 172 -18.06 8.14 4.74
CA VAL A 172 -19.26 8.85 5.19
C VAL A 172 -18.91 10.01 6.09
N LEU A 173 -19.54 11.14 5.82
CA LEU A 173 -19.49 12.34 6.64
C LEU A 173 -20.88 12.65 7.20
N ILE A 174 -21.01 12.80 8.50
CA ILE A 174 -22.14 13.44 9.15
C ILE A 174 -21.77 14.90 9.37
N ASP A 175 -22.40 15.81 8.65
CA ASP A 175 -22.09 17.24 8.72
C ASP A 175 -22.66 17.88 10.00
N ASP A 176 -22.23 19.11 10.31
CA ASP A 176 -22.65 19.85 11.50
C ASP A 176 -24.18 20.07 11.54
N ASP A 177 -24.81 20.24 10.36
CA ASP A 177 -26.25 20.40 10.22
C ASP A 177 -27.04 19.07 10.31
N GLY A 178 -26.35 17.94 10.40
CA GLY A 178 -26.92 16.59 10.50
C GLY A 178 -27.19 15.90 9.21
N ARG A 179 -26.93 16.51 8.07
CA ARG A 179 -26.96 15.81 6.77
C ARG A 179 -25.84 14.80 6.70
N VAL A 180 -26.08 13.70 6.00
CA VAL A 180 -25.18 12.58 5.86
C VAL A 180 -24.80 12.43 4.39
N TYR A 181 -23.50 12.35 4.14
CA TYR A 181 -22.97 12.23 2.78
C TYR A 181 -22.10 10.98 2.69
N ILE A 182 -22.29 10.20 1.63
CA ILE A 182 -21.48 9.04 1.29
C ILE A 182 -20.73 9.27 -0.01
N TYR A 183 -19.45 8.89 -0.03
CA TYR A 183 -18.58 8.84 -1.20
C TYR A 183 -18.11 7.41 -1.39
N TRP A 184 -17.93 6.97 -2.65
CA TRP A 184 -17.41 5.63 -2.96
C TRP A 184 -16.86 5.56 -4.38
N GLY A 185 -16.11 4.50 -4.69
CA GLY A 185 -15.68 4.18 -6.04
C GLY A 185 -14.20 3.88 -6.18
N THR A 186 -13.85 3.34 -7.31
CA THR A 186 -12.48 2.95 -7.70
C THR A 186 -12.26 3.08 -9.20
N PHE A 187 -11.05 2.74 -9.67
CA PHE A 187 -10.64 2.81 -11.08
C PHE A 187 -10.90 4.17 -11.73
N GLY A 188 -10.61 5.26 -10.99
CA GLY A 188 -10.78 6.62 -11.46
C GLY A 188 -12.22 7.14 -11.46
N ARG A 189 -13.17 6.38 -10.91
CA ARG A 189 -14.60 6.72 -10.91
C ARG A 189 -15.10 6.97 -9.49
N LEU A 190 -15.24 8.23 -9.13
CA LEU A 190 -15.71 8.65 -7.81
C LEU A 190 -17.18 9.08 -7.88
N ARG A 191 -17.95 8.61 -6.91
CA ARG A 191 -19.38 8.93 -6.75
C ARG A 191 -19.65 9.49 -5.36
N ALA A 192 -20.71 10.27 -5.25
CA ALA A 192 -21.24 10.77 -3.99
C ALA A 192 -22.77 10.88 -4.02
N MET A 193 -23.39 10.77 -2.84
CA MET A 193 -24.80 11.10 -2.64
C MET A 193 -25.08 11.48 -1.20
N GLU A 194 -26.24 12.06 -0.95
CA GLU A 194 -26.78 12.26 0.39
C GLU A 194 -27.50 10.99 0.86
N LEU A 195 -27.38 10.68 2.14
CA LEU A 195 -28.21 9.69 2.84
C LEU A 195 -29.22 10.42 3.72
N ALA A 196 -30.35 9.76 3.99
CA ALA A 196 -31.30 10.25 4.98
C ALA A 196 -30.71 10.18 6.41
N ALA A 197 -31.37 10.83 7.35
CA ALA A 197 -30.93 10.88 8.75
C ALA A 197 -30.91 9.50 9.45
N ASP A 198 -31.57 8.50 8.86
CA ASP A 198 -31.52 7.11 9.32
C ASP A 198 -30.18 6.41 9.03
N MET A 199 -29.27 7.09 8.34
CA MET A 199 -27.93 6.59 7.97
C MET A 199 -27.94 5.46 6.93
N VAL A 200 -29.08 5.10 6.35
CA VAL A 200 -29.25 3.91 5.52
C VAL A 200 -29.91 4.23 4.18
N THR A 201 -30.93 5.08 4.18
CA THR A 201 -31.73 5.36 2.99
C THR A 201 -31.02 6.35 2.07
N PRO A 202 -30.70 5.99 0.81
CA PRO A 202 -30.22 6.93 -0.20
C PRO A 202 -31.20 8.07 -0.42
N LYS A 203 -30.67 9.30 -0.53
CA LYS A 203 -31.47 10.52 -0.68
C LYS A 203 -30.91 11.39 -1.81
N GLY A 204 -31.75 11.68 -2.80
CA GLY A 204 -31.32 12.47 -3.95
C GLY A 204 -30.53 11.67 -5.00
N PRO A 205 -30.02 12.36 -6.02
CA PRO A 205 -29.31 11.71 -7.13
C PRO A 205 -27.88 11.32 -6.76
N GLU A 206 -27.40 10.24 -7.35
CA GLU A 206 -25.97 9.94 -7.42
C GLU A 206 -25.25 11.03 -8.25
N GLN A 207 -24.12 11.53 -7.75
CA GLN A 207 -23.31 12.53 -8.42
C GLN A 207 -21.95 11.95 -8.81
N VAL A 208 -21.54 12.25 -10.05
CA VAL A 208 -20.16 12.05 -10.48
C VAL A 208 -19.29 13.13 -9.87
N VAL A 209 -18.30 12.73 -9.07
CA VAL A 209 -17.39 13.68 -8.43
C VAL A 209 -16.20 13.97 -9.33
N THR A 210 -15.95 15.27 -9.57
CA THR A 210 -14.83 15.76 -10.38
C THR A 210 -13.93 16.69 -9.56
N GLY A 211 -12.73 17.03 -10.08
CA GLY A 211 -11.77 17.91 -9.41
C GLY A 211 -10.81 17.21 -8.44
N ALA A 212 -11.01 15.92 -8.15
CA ALA A 212 -10.04 15.08 -7.46
C ALA A 212 -9.01 14.55 -8.48
N THR A 213 -8.06 15.40 -8.88
CA THR A 213 -7.07 15.07 -9.92
C THR A 213 -6.29 13.81 -9.60
N GLY A 214 -6.24 12.87 -10.54
CA GLY A 214 -5.54 11.60 -10.40
C GLY A 214 -6.23 10.59 -9.49
N PHE A 215 -7.47 10.84 -9.06
CA PHE A 215 -8.23 9.89 -8.25
C PHE A 215 -8.16 8.49 -8.86
N PHE A 216 -7.80 7.52 -8.03
CA PHE A 216 -7.88 6.11 -8.37
C PHE A 216 -8.93 5.40 -7.51
N GLU A 217 -8.83 5.48 -6.16
CA GLU A 217 -9.73 4.83 -5.21
C GLU A 217 -9.62 5.43 -3.80
N ALA A 218 -10.23 4.78 -2.81
CA ALA A 218 -10.05 5.03 -1.39
C ALA A 218 -10.35 6.48 -0.96
N PRO A 219 -11.52 7.02 -1.25
CA PRO A 219 -11.87 8.35 -0.78
C PRO A 219 -12.02 8.36 0.75
N TRP A 220 -11.62 9.47 1.38
CA TRP A 220 -11.88 9.77 2.78
C TRP A 220 -12.33 11.21 2.92
N ILE A 221 -13.60 11.42 3.26
CA ILE A 221 -14.15 12.76 3.45
C ILE A 221 -14.06 13.21 4.90
N MET A 222 -13.65 14.45 5.12
CA MET A 222 -13.58 15.09 6.43
C MET A 222 -13.84 16.59 6.36
N LYS A 223 -14.17 17.21 7.49
CA LYS A 223 -14.40 18.66 7.61
C LYS A 223 -13.44 19.28 8.63
N ARG A 224 -12.90 20.45 8.31
CA ARG A 224 -12.11 21.24 9.25
C ARG A 224 -12.32 22.73 9.01
N ARG A 225 -12.71 23.47 10.08
CA ARG A 225 -12.92 24.92 10.04
C ARG A 225 -13.80 25.39 8.87
N GLY A 226 -14.89 24.67 8.63
CA GLY A 226 -15.86 25.02 7.58
C GLY A 226 -15.44 24.61 6.15
N THR A 227 -14.25 24.07 5.96
CA THR A 227 -13.78 23.54 4.67
C THR A 227 -13.84 22.01 4.67
N TYR A 228 -14.26 21.45 3.54
CA TYR A 228 -14.30 20.01 3.33
C TYR A 228 -13.04 19.55 2.63
N TYR A 229 -12.54 18.39 3.02
CA TYR A 229 -11.34 17.79 2.49
C TYR A 229 -11.64 16.35 2.08
N LEU A 230 -11.12 15.96 0.93
CA LEU A 230 -11.21 14.61 0.42
C LEU A 230 -9.79 14.09 0.21
N LEU A 231 -9.38 13.13 1.05
CA LEU A 231 -8.17 12.35 0.79
C LEU A 231 -8.51 11.22 -0.18
N TYR A 232 -7.55 10.78 -0.97
CA TYR A 232 -7.76 9.65 -1.89
C TYR A 232 -6.45 9.06 -2.39
N ALA A 233 -6.48 7.78 -2.76
CA ALA A 233 -5.38 7.17 -3.49
C ALA A 233 -5.32 7.72 -4.91
N ALA A 234 -4.13 8.17 -5.34
CA ALA A 234 -3.90 8.75 -6.67
C ALA A 234 -2.75 8.05 -7.38
N ASN A 235 -2.92 7.79 -8.68
CA ASN A 235 -1.90 7.17 -9.51
C ASN A 235 -0.99 8.20 -10.17
N THR A 236 -1.57 9.33 -10.60
CA THR A 236 -0.83 10.43 -11.19
C THR A 236 -1.53 11.74 -10.88
N THR A 237 -0.77 12.75 -10.51
CA THR A 237 -1.26 14.09 -10.22
C THR A 237 -0.59 15.15 -11.10
N GLY A 238 -0.03 14.73 -12.24
CA GLY A 238 0.62 15.58 -13.22
C GLY A 238 2.15 15.45 -13.24
N PRO A 239 2.82 16.20 -14.13
CA PRO A 239 4.28 16.20 -14.28
C PRO A 239 4.98 16.54 -12.97
N GLY A 240 6.01 15.78 -12.60
CA GLY A 240 6.79 16.00 -11.38
C GLY A 240 6.07 15.61 -10.09
N SER A 241 4.90 14.95 -10.16
CA SER A 241 4.20 14.43 -8.99
C SER A 241 4.99 13.33 -8.29
N ALA A 242 4.85 13.25 -6.95
CA ALA A 242 5.34 12.14 -6.17
C ALA A 242 4.55 10.84 -6.39
N CYS A 243 3.34 10.93 -6.96
CA CYS A 243 2.57 9.76 -7.37
C CYS A 243 3.17 9.15 -8.63
N THR A 244 3.26 7.82 -8.68
CA THR A 244 3.70 7.12 -9.89
C THR A 244 2.55 6.97 -10.89
N PRO A 245 2.81 6.90 -12.20
CA PRO A 245 1.78 6.72 -13.21
C PRO A 245 1.36 5.24 -13.34
N THR A 246 1.16 4.54 -12.22
CA THR A 246 0.82 3.12 -12.19
C THR A 246 -0.12 2.81 -11.04
N LEU A 247 -0.98 1.80 -11.24
CA LEU A 247 -1.91 1.29 -10.24
C LEU A 247 -1.20 0.67 -9.02
N TYR A 248 0.06 0.29 -9.17
CA TYR A 248 0.82 -0.43 -8.14
C TYR A 248 1.67 0.47 -7.24
N HIS A 249 1.67 1.78 -7.45
CA HIS A 249 2.49 2.71 -6.67
C HIS A 249 1.71 4.00 -6.39
N ALA A 250 0.53 3.84 -5.82
CA ALA A 250 -0.33 4.96 -5.48
C ALA A 250 0.22 5.79 -4.31
N CYS A 251 0.01 7.08 -4.37
CA CYS A 251 0.20 8.00 -3.25
C CYS A 251 -1.16 8.39 -2.63
N GLN A 252 -1.15 9.10 -1.51
CA GLN A 252 -2.33 9.79 -0.99
C GLN A 252 -2.29 11.25 -1.42
N ALA A 253 -3.26 11.66 -2.22
CA ALA A 253 -3.50 13.06 -2.59
C ALA A 253 -4.72 13.60 -1.84
N TYR A 254 -4.94 14.92 -1.95
CA TYR A 254 -6.15 15.53 -1.40
C TYR A 254 -6.69 16.66 -2.25
N ALA A 255 -7.98 16.86 -2.12
CA ALA A 255 -8.72 18.00 -2.65
C ALA A 255 -9.47 18.71 -1.51
N SER A 256 -9.85 19.97 -1.72
CA SER A 256 -10.71 20.72 -0.81
C SER A 256 -11.90 21.33 -1.53
N ALA A 257 -12.99 21.57 -0.79
CA ALA A 257 -14.21 22.16 -1.31
C ALA A 257 -14.90 23.06 -0.27
N PRO A 258 -15.71 24.04 -0.71
CA PRO A 258 -16.52 24.86 0.20
C PRO A 258 -17.78 24.16 0.68
N SER A 259 -18.17 23.05 0.05
CA SER A 259 -19.36 22.28 0.43
C SER A 259 -19.07 20.77 0.42
N PRO A 260 -19.88 19.95 1.12
CA PRO A 260 -19.66 18.52 1.17
C PRO A 260 -19.85 17.80 -0.17
N MET A 261 -20.45 18.46 -1.16
CA MET A 261 -20.65 17.91 -2.51
C MET A 261 -19.77 18.61 -3.57
N GLY A 262 -18.78 19.39 -3.16
CA GLY A 262 -17.89 20.11 -4.05
C GLY A 262 -18.31 21.58 -4.30
N PRO A 263 -17.77 22.24 -5.33
CA PRO A 263 -16.78 21.72 -6.28
C PRO A 263 -15.43 21.47 -5.62
N TRP A 264 -14.79 20.37 -6.02
CA TRP A 264 -13.49 19.96 -5.49
C TRP A 264 -12.35 20.62 -6.25
N THR A 265 -11.31 20.98 -5.53
CA THR A 265 -10.06 21.53 -6.08
C THR A 265 -8.89 20.73 -5.52
N TYR A 266 -8.10 20.12 -6.40
CA TYR A 266 -6.85 19.43 -6.05
C TYR A 266 -5.89 20.35 -5.30
N ARG A 267 -5.24 19.85 -4.26
CA ARG A 267 -4.34 20.63 -3.39
C ARG A 267 -2.93 20.06 -3.26
N GLY A 268 -2.71 18.80 -3.59
CA GLY A 268 -1.38 18.21 -3.52
C GLY A 268 -1.36 16.78 -2.97
N VAL A 269 -0.15 16.30 -2.72
CA VAL A 269 0.13 14.97 -2.17
C VAL A 269 0.36 15.09 -0.67
N VAL A 270 -0.35 14.25 0.11
CA VAL A 270 -0.23 14.15 1.57
C VAL A 270 0.81 13.11 1.97
N LEU A 271 0.79 11.95 1.29
CA LEU A 271 1.69 10.83 1.57
C LEU A 271 2.24 10.32 0.25
N PRO A 272 3.58 10.30 0.07
CA PRO A 272 4.19 9.68 -1.12
C PRO A 272 3.94 8.17 -1.13
N PRO A 273 4.23 7.46 -2.23
CA PRO A 273 4.22 6.00 -2.23
C PRO A 273 5.06 5.46 -1.07
N VAL A 274 4.48 4.54 -0.32
CA VAL A 274 5.13 3.81 0.78
C VAL A 274 5.51 2.41 0.31
N SER A 275 5.85 1.50 1.21
CA SER A 275 6.22 0.13 0.89
C SER A 275 5.07 -0.72 0.29
N SER A 276 3.81 -0.34 0.51
CA SER A 276 2.66 -0.92 -0.18
C SER A 276 2.46 -0.26 -1.54
N THR A 277 1.99 -1.02 -2.51
CA THR A 277 1.75 -0.54 -3.88
C THR A 277 0.38 0.05 -4.07
N THR A 278 -0.62 -0.38 -3.29
CA THR A 278 -1.89 0.32 -3.11
C THR A 278 -1.76 1.36 -2.01
N SER A 279 -2.68 2.29 -1.96
CA SER A 279 -2.73 3.30 -0.91
C SER A 279 -4.15 3.48 -0.42
N HIS A 280 -4.34 3.54 0.89
CA HIS A 280 -5.61 3.82 1.54
C HIS A 280 -5.31 4.57 2.83
N ALA A 281 -5.98 5.69 3.06
CA ALA A 281 -5.77 6.44 4.29
C ALA A 281 -7.05 7.10 4.79
N GLY A 282 -7.13 7.24 6.11
CA GLY A 282 -8.12 8.06 6.79
C GLY A 282 -7.47 8.98 7.82
N ALA A 283 -8.11 10.10 8.11
CA ALA A 283 -7.57 11.06 9.07
C ALA A 283 -8.62 11.52 10.07
N VAL A 284 -8.21 11.68 11.34
CA VAL A 284 -9.08 12.15 12.43
C VAL A 284 -8.32 13.04 13.41
N PRO A 285 -9.00 14.00 14.05
CA PRO A 285 -8.47 14.68 15.22
C PRO A 285 -8.63 13.81 16.46
N PHE A 286 -7.57 13.66 17.25
CA PHE A 286 -7.60 12.96 18.53
C PHE A 286 -6.73 13.69 19.55
N LYS A 287 -7.29 14.02 20.71
CA LYS A 287 -6.60 14.73 21.81
C LYS A 287 -5.78 15.94 21.35
N GLY A 288 -6.40 16.78 20.52
CA GLY A 288 -5.81 18.04 20.03
C GLY A 288 -4.79 17.90 18.90
N ARG A 289 -4.56 16.69 18.38
CA ARG A 289 -3.68 16.41 17.23
C ARG A 289 -4.44 15.71 16.13
N TRP A 290 -4.02 15.92 14.88
CA TRP A 290 -4.51 15.15 13.75
C TRP A 290 -3.60 13.94 13.51
N TYR A 291 -4.20 12.84 13.14
CA TYR A 291 -3.49 11.62 12.76
C TYR A 291 -3.96 11.14 11.40
N LEU A 292 -3.02 10.64 10.61
CA LEU A 292 -3.25 9.93 9.36
C LEU A 292 -3.00 8.44 9.62
N ALA A 293 -4.03 7.62 9.47
CA ALA A 293 -3.91 6.18 9.39
C ALA A 293 -3.77 5.78 7.93
N TYR A 294 -2.82 4.92 7.61
CA TYR A 294 -2.57 4.44 6.25
C TYR A 294 -2.01 3.01 6.33
N HIS A 295 -1.81 2.34 5.20
CA HIS A 295 -1.19 1.02 5.24
C HIS A 295 0.16 0.98 4.53
N THR A 296 0.99 0.02 4.93
CA THR A 296 2.32 -0.29 4.40
C THR A 296 2.43 -1.79 4.13
N ALA A 297 3.55 -2.25 3.58
CA ALA A 297 3.92 -3.66 3.48
C ALA A 297 5.08 -4.04 4.43
N ASP A 298 5.33 -3.22 5.47
CA ASP A 298 6.55 -3.30 6.29
C ASP A 298 6.48 -4.34 7.42
N ALA A 299 5.33 -5.01 7.65
CA ALA A 299 5.26 -6.12 8.59
C ALA A 299 6.09 -7.31 8.11
N LYS A 300 6.51 -8.17 9.03
CA LYS A 300 7.22 -9.41 8.69
C LYS A 300 6.40 -10.25 7.70
N GLY A 301 6.97 -10.60 6.56
CA GLY A 301 6.28 -11.29 5.47
C GLY A 301 5.26 -10.44 4.71
N GLY A 302 5.29 -9.11 4.89
CA GLY A 302 4.40 -8.17 4.21
C GLY A 302 4.56 -8.15 2.69
N GLY A 303 3.61 -7.54 2.01
CA GLY A 303 3.56 -7.43 0.56
C GLY A 303 2.26 -6.79 0.08
N HIS A 304 2.03 -6.80 -1.24
CA HIS A 304 0.86 -6.19 -1.85
C HIS A 304 -0.47 -6.71 -1.28
N PHE A 305 -0.54 -8.02 -0.99
CA PHE A 305 -1.72 -8.69 -0.44
C PHE A 305 -1.56 -9.06 1.05
N ARG A 306 -0.59 -8.47 1.73
CA ARG A 306 -0.29 -8.63 3.16
C ARG A 306 0.18 -7.29 3.72
N ARG A 307 -0.74 -6.34 3.71
CA ARG A 307 -0.51 -4.96 4.13
C ARG A 307 -0.61 -4.82 5.65
N SER A 308 -0.15 -3.72 6.21
CA SER A 308 -0.20 -3.46 7.65
C SER A 308 -0.39 -1.98 7.96
N VAL A 309 -1.32 -1.71 8.87
CA VAL A 309 -1.71 -0.35 9.27
C VAL A 309 -0.58 0.36 10.00
N ALA A 310 -0.38 1.60 9.61
CA ALA A 310 0.48 2.60 10.21
C ALA A 310 -0.34 3.83 10.63
N LEU A 311 0.17 4.56 11.61
CA LEU A 311 -0.45 5.79 12.12
C LEU A 311 0.63 6.84 12.37
N ASP A 312 0.51 8.00 11.72
CA ASP A 312 1.42 9.12 11.94
C ASP A 312 0.68 10.42 12.25
N PRO A 313 1.30 11.36 12.99
CA PRO A 313 0.78 12.69 13.13
C PRO A 313 0.64 13.40 11.78
N MET A 314 -0.49 14.07 11.56
CA MET A 314 -0.76 14.91 10.39
C MET A 314 -0.84 16.37 10.81
N ALA A 315 -0.08 17.22 10.14
CA ALA A 315 -0.02 18.64 10.44
C ALA A 315 -0.74 19.48 9.39
N TRP A 316 -1.21 20.65 9.79
CA TRP A 316 -1.86 21.63 8.97
C TRP A 316 -1.00 22.87 8.79
N ASP A 317 -1.10 23.48 7.64
CA ASP A 317 -0.65 24.86 7.40
C ASP A 317 -1.85 25.79 7.45
N ASP A 318 -2.03 26.44 8.60
CA ASP A 318 -3.11 27.39 8.85
C ASP A 318 -2.79 28.80 8.34
N SER A 319 -1.60 29.03 7.78
CA SER A 319 -1.21 30.33 7.20
C SER A 319 -1.80 30.59 5.81
N VAL A 320 -2.35 29.55 5.18
CA VAL A 320 -3.00 29.64 3.86
C VAL A 320 -4.51 29.39 3.97
N SER A 321 -5.26 29.88 2.97
CA SER A 321 -6.72 29.70 2.93
C SER A 321 -7.14 29.02 1.61
N PRO A 322 -7.87 27.90 1.65
CA PRO A 322 -8.19 27.12 2.84
C PRO A 322 -6.91 26.51 3.46
N PRO A 323 -6.94 26.12 4.75
CA PRO A 323 -5.79 25.46 5.39
C PRO A 323 -5.30 24.26 4.59
N ALA A 324 -3.98 24.14 4.46
CA ALA A 324 -3.37 23.05 3.69
C ALA A 324 -2.91 21.91 4.60
N ILE A 325 -3.01 20.67 4.10
CA ILE A 325 -2.41 19.51 4.76
C ILE A 325 -0.92 19.49 4.42
N ARG A 326 -0.05 19.47 5.44
CA ARG A 326 1.39 19.30 5.22
C ARG A 326 1.69 17.84 4.87
N PRO A 327 2.63 17.58 3.93
CA PRO A 327 3.04 16.21 3.61
C PRO A 327 3.47 15.43 4.87
N VAL A 328 2.97 14.22 4.99
CA VAL A 328 3.30 13.31 6.10
C VAL A 328 4.55 12.53 5.74
N LYS A 329 5.54 12.54 6.64
CA LYS A 329 6.72 11.69 6.53
C LYS A 329 6.41 10.37 7.24
N PRO A 330 6.34 9.23 6.51
CA PRO A 330 6.08 7.93 7.13
C PRO A 330 7.12 7.59 8.19
N SER A 331 6.67 7.29 9.40
CA SER A 331 7.54 6.75 10.43
C SER A 331 7.62 5.23 10.36
N ARG A 332 8.70 4.67 10.89
CA ARG A 332 8.91 3.23 11.00
C ARG A 332 9.44 2.89 12.37
N ALA A 333 9.03 1.74 12.90
CA ALA A 333 9.67 1.18 14.08
C ALA A 333 11.18 1.02 13.82
N PRO A 334 12.05 1.26 14.81
CA PRO A 334 13.46 0.95 14.66
C PRO A 334 13.60 -0.53 14.28
N ALA A 335 14.09 -0.79 13.07
CA ALA A 335 14.39 -2.15 12.67
C ALA A 335 15.52 -2.68 13.57
N PRO A 336 15.51 -3.97 14.00
CA PRO A 336 16.69 -4.57 14.60
C PRO A 336 17.85 -4.42 13.62
N PRO A 337 19.08 -4.24 14.12
CA PRO A 337 20.24 -4.20 13.23
C PRO A 337 20.21 -5.46 12.35
N PRO A 338 20.45 -5.33 11.03
CA PRO A 338 20.48 -6.48 10.16
C PRO A 338 21.55 -7.46 10.64
N PRO A 339 21.34 -8.78 10.47
CA PRO A 339 22.35 -9.76 10.83
C PRO A 339 23.65 -9.49 10.05
N PRO A 340 24.81 -9.84 10.60
CA PRO A 340 26.06 -9.75 9.87
C PRO A 340 25.97 -10.47 8.52
N THR A 341 26.35 -9.79 7.45
CA THR A 341 26.30 -10.34 6.09
C THR A 341 27.55 -9.95 5.31
N ARG A 342 27.88 -10.74 4.31
CA ARG A 342 28.91 -10.41 3.31
C ARG A 342 28.39 -9.46 2.23
N ASN A 343 27.05 -9.32 2.08
CA ASN A 343 26.43 -8.47 1.07
C ASN A 343 26.56 -6.98 1.42
N ARG A 344 27.50 -6.29 0.77
CA ARG A 344 27.68 -4.83 0.86
C ARG A 344 26.72 -4.06 -0.04
N GLY A 345 26.04 -4.74 -0.98
CA GLY A 345 24.99 -4.16 -1.81
C GLY A 345 23.86 -3.52 -1.01
N LEU A 346 23.48 -4.12 0.14
CA LEU A 346 22.43 -3.61 1.03
C LEU A 346 22.64 -2.15 1.47
N SER A 347 23.88 -1.70 1.59
CA SER A 347 24.25 -0.33 1.96
C SER A 347 24.55 0.59 0.78
N ALA A 348 24.46 0.07 -0.44
CA ALA A 348 24.75 0.82 -1.65
C ALA A 348 23.54 1.65 -2.11
N TRP A 349 23.81 2.70 -2.84
CA TRP A 349 22.82 3.36 -3.69
C TRP A 349 22.85 2.71 -5.07
N ALA A 350 21.69 2.18 -5.51
CA ALA A 350 21.57 1.54 -6.80
C ALA A 350 21.16 2.55 -7.88
N THR A 351 21.79 2.46 -9.05
CA THR A 351 21.45 3.22 -10.27
C THR A 351 21.51 2.30 -11.48
N ALA A 352 20.97 2.74 -12.61
CA ALA A 352 21.00 1.99 -13.86
C ALA A 352 21.16 2.92 -15.06
N SER A 353 21.55 2.34 -16.23
CA SER A 353 21.62 3.05 -17.51
C SER A 353 20.26 3.53 -18.01
N ASN A 354 19.20 2.83 -17.65
CA ASN A 354 17.83 3.08 -18.07
C ASN A 354 16.93 3.23 -16.84
N ALA A 355 15.90 4.06 -16.95
CA ALA A 355 14.81 4.04 -15.99
C ALA A 355 14.16 2.64 -15.97
N PRO A 356 13.68 2.17 -14.81
CA PRO A 356 12.92 0.93 -14.76
C PRO A 356 11.72 0.97 -15.72
N GLY A 357 11.53 -0.11 -16.47
CA GLY A 357 10.40 -0.32 -17.36
C GLY A 357 9.99 -1.78 -17.37
N PRO A 358 8.71 -2.11 -17.34
CA PRO A 358 7.57 -1.21 -17.10
C PRO A 358 7.67 -0.37 -15.82
N VAL A 359 6.87 0.67 -15.72
CA VAL A 359 6.93 1.66 -14.63
C VAL A 359 6.75 1.10 -13.21
N GLN A 360 6.13 -0.07 -13.06
CA GLN A 360 5.99 -0.79 -11.79
C GLN A 360 7.28 -1.47 -11.32
N TYR A 361 8.29 -1.62 -12.17
CA TYR A 361 9.61 -2.12 -11.76
C TYR A 361 10.39 -1.01 -11.06
N TRP A 362 11.21 -1.36 -10.12
CA TRP A 362 11.91 -0.38 -9.31
C TRP A 362 13.37 -0.75 -9.01
N ILE A 363 14.19 0.28 -8.97
CA ILE A 363 15.64 0.12 -8.80
C ILE A 363 16.02 -0.45 -7.42
N ALA A 364 15.21 -0.19 -6.39
CA ALA A 364 15.50 -0.62 -5.02
C ALA A 364 15.37 -2.13 -4.81
N ALA A 365 14.68 -2.84 -5.70
CA ALA A 365 14.63 -4.30 -5.72
C ALA A 365 16.01 -4.94 -5.91
N LEU A 366 16.94 -4.26 -6.56
CA LEU A 366 18.30 -4.79 -6.77
C LEU A 366 19.05 -5.11 -5.48
N ASN A 367 18.73 -4.45 -4.36
CA ASN A 367 19.47 -4.56 -3.11
C ASN A 367 18.61 -4.37 -1.87
N ASP A 368 17.43 -4.92 -1.85
CA ASP A 368 16.60 -4.98 -0.65
C ASP A 368 16.92 -6.23 0.21
N GLY A 369 17.68 -7.17 -0.34
CA GLY A 369 18.12 -8.40 0.33
C GLY A 369 17.05 -9.50 0.33
N VAL A 370 16.01 -9.39 -0.49
CA VAL A 370 14.88 -10.31 -0.49
C VAL A 370 14.56 -10.75 -1.92
N VAL A 371 14.51 -12.06 -2.12
CA VAL A 371 13.90 -12.65 -3.32
C VAL A 371 12.51 -13.15 -2.96
N ARG A 372 11.50 -12.61 -3.63
CA ARG A 372 10.10 -12.93 -3.36
C ARG A 372 9.57 -13.94 -4.38
N THR A 373 8.64 -14.77 -3.93
CA THR A 373 7.94 -15.72 -4.81
C THR A 373 6.72 -15.04 -5.41
N ASN A 374 6.69 -14.94 -6.75
CA ASN A 374 5.57 -14.38 -7.52
C ASN A 374 5.02 -13.06 -6.92
N PRO A 375 5.86 -12.03 -6.73
CA PRO A 375 5.42 -10.78 -6.13
C PRO A 375 4.55 -9.98 -7.11
N LEU A 376 3.64 -9.17 -6.56
CA LEU A 376 2.90 -8.17 -7.32
C LEU A 376 2.98 -6.83 -6.57
N PRO A 377 3.51 -5.76 -7.17
CA PRO A 377 4.16 -5.73 -8.49
C PRO A 377 5.42 -6.59 -8.51
N PRO A 378 5.95 -6.89 -9.70
CA PRO A 378 7.22 -7.60 -9.81
C PRO A 378 8.33 -6.90 -9.01
N ASP A 379 8.99 -7.66 -8.14
CA ASP A 379 10.07 -7.17 -7.28
C ASP A 379 11.41 -7.32 -7.99
N MET A 380 11.63 -6.46 -8.97
CA MET A 380 12.83 -6.48 -9.81
C MET A 380 13.08 -5.12 -10.44
N TRP A 381 14.33 -4.87 -10.81
CA TRP A 381 14.66 -3.90 -11.84
C TRP A 381 14.55 -4.57 -13.21
N GLY A 382 13.99 -3.86 -14.18
CA GLY A 382 13.97 -4.28 -15.58
C GLY A 382 13.93 -3.07 -16.50
N ASN A 383 14.24 -3.27 -17.76
CA ASN A 383 14.24 -2.22 -18.77
C ASN A 383 13.40 -2.53 -20.01
N TRP A 384 12.45 -3.47 -19.87
CA TRP A 384 11.62 -3.86 -21.00
C TRP A 384 10.75 -2.70 -21.51
N THR A 385 10.83 -2.48 -22.82
CA THR A 385 10.02 -1.52 -23.59
C THR A 385 9.72 -2.12 -24.95
N LYS A 386 9.03 -1.37 -25.82
CA LYS A 386 8.83 -1.77 -27.21
C LYS A 386 10.12 -1.75 -28.06
N GLN A 387 11.13 -1.02 -27.60
CA GLN A 387 12.45 -0.93 -28.23
C GLN A 387 13.50 -0.99 -27.13
N ASN A 388 14.06 -2.17 -26.90
CA ASN A 388 15.04 -2.40 -25.87
C ASN A 388 16.46 -2.09 -26.36
N PRO A 389 17.34 -1.54 -25.51
CA PRO A 389 18.73 -1.31 -25.87
C PRO A 389 19.50 -2.62 -26.00
N ALA A 390 20.52 -2.66 -26.86
CA ALA A 390 21.41 -3.81 -27.03
C ALA A 390 22.22 -4.13 -25.76
N SER A 391 22.41 -3.15 -24.87
CA SER A 391 23.11 -3.35 -23.60
C SER A 391 22.56 -2.40 -22.53
N ALA A 392 22.70 -2.80 -21.28
CA ALA A 392 22.37 -1.98 -20.11
C ALA A 392 23.36 -2.26 -18.98
N TRP A 393 23.40 -1.35 -18.01
CA TRP A 393 24.15 -1.58 -16.79
C TRP A 393 23.32 -1.19 -15.57
N ILE A 394 23.61 -1.87 -14.45
CA ILE A 394 23.22 -1.50 -13.09
C ILE A 394 24.46 -1.20 -12.29
N GLU A 395 24.41 -0.21 -11.37
CA GLU A 395 25.57 0.29 -10.65
C GLU A 395 25.26 0.52 -9.19
N TYR A 396 26.15 0.07 -8.32
CA TYR A 396 26.19 0.40 -6.89
C TYR A 396 27.18 1.50 -6.61
N ARG A 397 26.77 2.46 -5.77
CA ARG A 397 27.61 3.55 -5.26
C ARG A 397 27.63 3.55 -3.74
N TRP A 398 28.81 3.65 -3.19
CA TRP A 398 29.02 3.78 -1.75
C TRP A 398 29.66 5.13 -1.43
N PRO A 399 29.32 5.75 -0.25
CA PRO A 399 29.93 7.01 0.18
C PRO A 399 31.43 6.84 0.51
N ARG A 400 31.84 5.63 0.88
CA ARG A 400 33.24 5.25 1.17
C ARG A 400 33.61 3.99 0.39
N PRO A 401 34.91 3.79 0.08
CA PRO A 401 35.36 2.56 -0.58
C PRO A 401 34.99 1.31 0.23
N VAL A 402 34.61 0.24 -0.48
CA VAL A 402 34.35 -1.10 0.05
C VAL A 402 35.25 -2.09 -0.65
N THR A 403 35.72 -3.13 0.08
CA THR A 403 36.52 -4.20 -0.49
C THR A 403 35.65 -5.40 -0.78
N LEU A 404 35.61 -5.82 -2.04
CA LEU A 404 34.77 -6.88 -2.56
C LEU A 404 35.61 -7.99 -3.18
N ASN A 405 35.18 -9.24 -3.05
CA ASN A 405 35.79 -10.40 -3.67
C ASN A 405 34.80 -11.35 -4.34
N GLY A 406 33.57 -10.91 -4.52
CA GLY A 406 32.54 -11.68 -5.20
C GLY A 406 31.28 -10.86 -5.45
N ALA A 407 30.39 -11.41 -6.27
CA ALA A 407 29.04 -10.92 -6.48
C ALA A 407 28.09 -12.09 -6.79
N ARG A 408 26.84 -11.91 -6.47
CA ARG A 408 25.76 -12.82 -6.89
C ARG A 408 24.65 -12.01 -7.51
N ILE A 409 24.15 -12.45 -8.66
CA ILE A 409 23.06 -11.81 -9.39
C ILE A 409 21.98 -12.84 -9.70
N ARG A 410 20.72 -12.45 -9.54
CA ARG A 410 19.58 -13.27 -9.90
C ARG A 410 18.83 -12.59 -11.03
N PHE A 411 18.90 -13.20 -12.22
CA PHE A 411 18.16 -12.73 -13.38
C PHE A 411 16.74 -13.28 -13.40
N PHE A 412 15.81 -12.48 -13.89
CA PHE A 412 14.47 -12.89 -14.26
C PHE A 412 14.38 -13.00 -15.78
N ALA A 413 13.58 -13.96 -16.28
CA ALA A 413 13.21 -14.05 -17.67
C ALA A 413 11.82 -14.69 -17.80
N ASP A 414 11.02 -14.20 -18.75
CA ASP A 414 9.75 -14.78 -19.19
C ASP A 414 9.85 -15.36 -20.61
N HIS A 415 11.03 -15.20 -21.25
CA HIS A 415 11.36 -15.76 -22.56
C HIS A 415 12.68 -16.52 -22.51
N PRO A 416 12.91 -17.51 -23.42
CA PRO A 416 14.12 -18.30 -23.42
C PRO A 416 15.36 -17.50 -23.82
N ALA A 417 16.54 -18.02 -23.47
CA ALA A 417 17.82 -17.44 -23.89
C ALA A 417 17.91 -17.34 -25.44
N GLY A 418 18.39 -16.18 -25.89
CA GLY A 418 18.47 -15.87 -27.34
C GLY A 418 17.21 -15.21 -27.92
N SER A 419 16.11 -15.11 -27.16
CA SER A 419 14.92 -14.37 -27.59
C SER A 419 15.22 -12.88 -27.82
N ASP A 420 14.54 -12.29 -28.78
CA ASP A 420 14.49 -10.84 -29.04
C ASP A 420 13.18 -10.18 -28.55
N GLU A 421 12.34 -10.93 -27.83
CA GLU A 421 11.05 -10.53 -27.29
C GLU A 421 10.99 -10.72 -25.77
N GLY A 422 10.06 -10.02 -25.12
CA GLY A 422 9.83 -10.11 -23.68
C GLY A 422 11.07 -9.73 -22.86
N VAL A 423 11.28 -10.44 -21.79
CA VAL A 423 12.50 -10.38 -20.96
C VAL A 423 13.23 -11.72 -21.08
N ALA A 424 14.48 -11.70 -21.56
CA ALA A 424 15.28 -12.90 -21.73
C ALA A 424 16.56 -12.85 -20.87
N PRO A 425 17.18 -14.01 -20.58
CA PRO A 425 18.51 -14.02 -19.96
C PRO A 425 19.48 -13.16 -20.76
N PRO A 426 20.43 -12.45 -20.15
CA PRO A 426 21.43 -11.70 -20.88
C PRO A 426 22.26 -12.64 -21.78
N ALA A 427 22.58 -12.20 -22.98
CA ALA A 427 23.49 -12.94 -23.89
C ALA A 427 24.89 -13.07 -23.26
N ALA A 428 25.33 -12.02 -22.58
CA ALA A 428 26.56 -11.96 -21.81
C ALA A 428 26.45 -10.89 -20.74
N TRP A 429 27.29 -10.98 -19.70
CA TRP A 429 27.44 -9.90 -18.74
C TRP A 429 28.84 -9.94 -18.13
N HIS A 430 29.24 -8.84 -17.46
CA HIS A 430 30.47 -8.77 -16.71
C HIS A 430 30.40 -7.69 -15.64
N LEU A 431 31.32 -7.75 -14.70
CA LEU A 431 31.49 -6.73 -13.65
C LEU A 431 32.64 -5.77 -14.00
N GLU A 432 32.40 -4.51 -13.64
CA GLU A 432 33.45 -3.47 -13.66
C GLU A 432 33.46 -2.70 -12.35
N TYR A 433 34.64 -2.32 -11.91
CA TYR A 433 34.81 -1.45 -10.76
C TYR A 433 35.52 -0.15 -11.14
N TRP A 434 35.25 0.91 -10.39
CA TRP A 434 35.95 2.18 -10.58
C TRP A 434 37.27 2.18 -9.86
N GLY A 435 38.37 2.35 -10.57
CA GLY A 435 39.74 2.39 -10.02
C GLY A 435 40.71 3.13 -10.92
N GLN A 436 41.64 3.90 -10.32
CA GLN A 436 42.67 4.67 -11.05
C GLN A 436 42.10 5.57 -12.16
N GLY A 437 40.97 6.24 -11.89
CA GLY A 437 40.36 7.19 -12.80
C GLY A 437 39.54 6.59 -13.97
N GLY A 438 39.23 5.27 -13.93
CA GLY A 438 38.44 4.64 -14.98
C GLY A 438 37.73 3.36 -14.56
N TRP A 439 36.82 2.90 -15.38
CA TRP A 439 36.17 1.59 -15.25
C TRP A 439 37.16 0.46 -15.66
N ARG A 440 37.23 -0.55 -14.81
CA ARG A 440 38.07 -1.71 -15.03
C ARG A 440 37.27 -2.99 -14.93
N ARG A 441 37.31 -3.76 -16.01
CA ARG A 441 36.66 -5.07 -16.04
C ARG A 441 37.28 -6.02 -15.04
N ILE A 442 36.41 -6.74 -14.32
CA ILE A 442 36.81 -7.81 -13.39
C ILE A 442 36.93 -9.11 -14.19
N ALA A 443 38.04 -9.80 -14.08
CA ALA A 443 38.19 -11.12 -14.68
C ALA A 443 37.34 -12.15 -13.92
N GLY A 444 36.63 -13.00 -14.63
CA GLY A 444 35.75 -14.01 -14.06
C GLY A 444 34.95 -14.78 -15.09
N THR A 445 34.23 -15.81 -14.64
CA THR A 445 33.19 -16.51 -15.41
C THR A 445 31.84 -15.94 -15.02
N TYR A 446 31.04 -15.60 -16.02
CA TYR A 446 29.78 -14.87 -15.85
C TYR A 446 28.59 -15.71 -16.38
N PRO A 447 28.02 -16.62 -15.55
CA PRO A 447 26.89 -17.44 -15.98
C PRO A 447 25.63 -16.58 -16.16
N THR A 448 24.78 -16.96 -17.13
CA THR A 448 23.55 -16.22 -17.50
C THR A 448 22.26 -16.94 -17.12
N GLY A 449 22.30 -17.96 -16.27
CA GLY A 449 21.13 -18.72 -15.85
C GLY A 449 20.12 -17.86 -15.05
N VAL A 450 18.86 -18.27 -15.08
CA VAL A 450 17.74 -17.64 -14.35
C VAL A 450 17.31 -18.49 -13.16
N GLU A 451 16.36 -17.98 -12.36
CA GLU A 451 15.72 -18.66 -11.21
C GLU A 451 16.64 -19.02 -10.04
N ARG A 452 17.92 -18.72 -10.14
CA ARG A 452 18.91 -18.91 -9.08
C ARG A 452 19.98 -17.83 -9.16
N PHE A 453 20.69 -17.61 -8.04
CA PHE A 453 21.84 -16.73 -8.04
C PHE A 453 22.96 -17.27 -8.92
N GLN A 454 23.47 -16.42 -9.78
CA GLN A 454 24.70 -16.62 -10.53
C GLN A 454 25.85 -15.99 -9.76
N GLU A 455 26.82 -16.78 -9.29
CA GLU A 455 27.91 -16.31 -8.44
C GLU A 455 29.18 -16.11 -9.26
N VAL A 456 29.85 -14.98 -9.01
CA VAL A 456 31.17 -14.65 -9.57
C VAL A 456 32.14 -14.38 -8.42
N ARG A 457 33.28 -15.05 -8.40
CA ARG A 457 34.36 -14.80 -7.44
C ARG A 457 35.53 -14.20 -8.16
N PHE A 458 36.21 -13.25 -7.49
CA PHE A 458 37.34 -12.52 -8.07
C PHE A 458 38.34 -12.11 -6.99
N ALA A 459 39.57 -11.73 -7.43
CA ALA A 459 40.57 -11.16 -6.53
C ALA A 459 40.03 -9.89 -5.87
N PRO A 460 40.31 -9.64 -4.59
CA PRO A 460 39.77 -8.48 -3.88
C PRO A 460 40.00 -7.16 -4.62
N VAL A 461 38.94 -6.37 -4.78
CA VAL A 461 39.01 -5.01 -5.33
C VAL A 461 38.42 -4.03 -4.31
N THR A 462 39.03 -2.86 -4.17
CA THR A 462 38.53 -1.79 -3.31
C THR A 462 38.03 -0.65 -4.19
N THR A 463 36.75 -0.32 -4.03
CA THR A 463 36.08 0.63 -4.92
C THR A 463 34.96 1.36 -4.22
N ARG A 464 34.55 2.52 -4.76
CA ARG A 464 33.30 3.21 -4.42
C ARG A 464 32.18 2.92 -5.40
N CYS A 465 32.48 2.36 -6.59
CA CYS A 465 31.45 2.03 -7.58
C CYS A 465 31.77 0.66 -8.20
N LEU A 466 30.73 -0.17 -8.25
CA LEU A 466 30.70 -1.45 -8.94
C LEU A 466 29.54 -1.42 -9.92
N ARG A 467 29.72 -1.88 -11.16
CA ARG A 467 28.61 -2.06 -12.08
C ARG A 467 28.63 -3.44 -12.72
N ALA A 468 27.42 -3.94 -13.01
CA ALA A 468 27.21 -5.08 -13.89
C ALA A 468 26.75 -4.55 -15.24
N VAL A 469 27.53 -4.85 -16.27
CA VAL A 469 27.21 -4.53 -17.68
C VAL A 469 26.66 -5.78 -18.31
N MET A 470 25.49 -5.67 -18.96
CA MET A 470 24.74 -6.78 -19.52
C MET A 470 24.45 -6.52 -20.98
N ASP A 471 24.72 -7.49 -21.83
CA ASP A 471 24.35 -7.50 -23.25
C ASP A 471 22.99 -8.21 -23.39
N ALA A 472 22.04 -7.57 -24.02
CA ALA A 472 20.72 -8.15 -24.21
C ALA A 472 20.72 -9.27 -25.23
N SER A 473 19.90 -10.28 -25.04
CA SER A 473 19.59 -11.28 -26.07
C SER A 473 18.85 -10.63 -27.24
N GLY A 474 19.08 -11.14 -28.46
CA GLY A 474 18.40 -10.64 -29.66
C GLY A 474 19.22 -10.76 -30.91
N THR A 475 18.64 -10.31 -32.03
CA THR A 475 19.26 -10.33 -33.36
C THR A 475 19.02 -9.02 -34.11
N GLY A 476 20.07 -8.51 -34.76
CA GLY A 476 19.99 -7.23 -35.47
C GLY A 476 19.64 -6.07 -34.54
N ASP A 477 18.59 -5.32 -34.86
CA ASP A 477 18.12 -4.17 -34.10
C ASP A 477 17.05 -4.51 -33.04
N ARG A 478 16.69 -5.78 -32.89
CA ARG A 478 15.68 -6.26 -31.94
C ARG A 478 16.35 -6.95 -30.76
N HIS A 479 16.01 -6.49 -29.58
CA HIS A 479 16.57 -7.03 -28.33
C HIS A 479 15.45 -7.26 -27.30
N ALA A 480 15.58 -8.35 -26.54
CA ALA A 480 14.76 -8.58 -25.36
C ALA A 480 15.11 -7.58 -24.25
N GLY A 481 14.17 -7.35 -23.33
CA GLY A 481 14.45 -6.65 -22.10
C GLY A 481 15.36 -7.47 -21.18
N LEU A 482 16.00 -6.77 -20.26
CA LEU A 482 16.80 -7.34 -19.18
C LEU A 482 16.09 -7.09 -17.85
N ALA A 483 16.13 -8.07 -16.93
CA ALA A 483 15.64 -7.88 -15.58
C ALA A 483 16.48 -8.61 -14.53
N VAL A 484 16.57 -7.99 -13.35
CA VAL A 484 17.34 -8.47 -12.20
C VAL A 484 16.49 -8.36 -10.95
N GLU A 485 16.25 -9.49 -10.28
CA GLU A 485 15.49 -9.57 -9.04
C GLU A 485 16.31 -9.11 -7.84
N GLU A 486 17.59 -9.52 -7.75
CA GLU A 486 18.48 -9.16 -6.65
C GLU A 486 19.94 -9.20 -7.13
N TRP A 487 20.75 -8.27 -6.64
CA TRP A 487 22.20 -8.24 -6.92
C TRP A 487 23.00 -8.00 -5.65
N GLU A 488 23.85 -8.93 -5.28
CA GLU A 488 24.69 -8.87 -4.09
C GLU A 488 26.14 -8.55 -4.45
N ALA A 489 26.73 -7.61 -3.75
CA ALA A 489 28.17 -7.30 -3.80
C ALA A 489 28.84 -7.86 -2.53
N LEU A 490 29.69 -8.88 -2.66
CA LEU A 490 30.17 -9.68 -1.56
C LEU A 490 31.56 -9.26 -1.09
N ALA A 491 31.71 -9.02 0.22
CA ALA A 491 32.99 -8.90 0.90
C ALA A 491 33.51 -10.26 1.34
N SER A 492 34.81 -10.33 1.72
CA SER A 492 35.43 -11.53 2.28
C SER A 492 34.88 -11.92 3.64
N ASP A 493 34.50 -10.93 4.44
CA ASP A 493 34.01 -11.06 5.82
C ASP A 493 32.56 -10.67 5.95
N ALA A 494 31.87 -11.27 6.91
CA ALA A 494 30.55 -10.85 7.32
C ALA A 494 30.66 -9.69 8.31
N GLY A 495 29.81 -8.69 8.15
CA GLY A 495 29.69 -7.56 9.05
C GLY A 495 28.30 -6.95 8.98
N ILE A 496 27.95 -6.13 9.96
CA ILE A 496 26.70 -5.38 9.93
C ILE A 496 26.83 -4.32 8.82
N PRO A 497 25.98 -4.36 7.76
CA PRO A 497 26.04 -3.35 6.73
C PRO A 497 25.68 -1.98 7.33
N PRO A 498 26.41 -0.92 7.00
CA PRO A 498 26.01 0.42 7.40
C PRO A 498 24.66 0.78 6.79
N ALA A 499 23.96 1.73 7.39
CA ALA A 499 22.72 2.27 6.81
C ALA A 499 23.00 2.80 5.39
N ARG A 500 22.00 2.59 4.49
CA ARG A 500 22.04 3.21 3.16
C ARG A 500 22.11 4.73 3.32
N PRO A 501 22.94 5.45 2.55
CA PRO A 501 23.01 6.91 2.63
C PRO A 501 21.67 7.55 2.23
N GLU A 502 21.28 8.62 2.91
CA GLU A 502 20.05 9.36 2.59
C GLU A 502 20.13 10.03 1.21
N ALA A 503 21.30 10.47 0.81
CA ALA A 503 21.54 11.08 -0.49
C ALA A 503 22.42 10.16 -1.37
N MET A 504 22.14 10.19 -2.67
CA MET A 504 22.93 9.45 -3.65
C MET A 504 24.38 9.95 -3.66
N PRO A 505 25.36 9.05 -3.46
CA PRO A 505 26.76 9.41 -3.62
C PRO A 505 27.06 9.89 -5.04
N PRO A 506 28.03 10.80 -5.22
CA PRO A 506 28.39 11.31 -6.54
C PRO A 506 28.80 10.16 -7.48
N PRO A 507 28.50 10.28 -8.78
CA PRO A 507 28.88 9.26 -9.76
C PRO A 507 30.40 9.11 -9.83
N CYS A 508 30.87 7.90 -10.06
CA CYS A 508 32.24 7.65 -10.42
C CYS A 508 32.45 8.05 -11.89
N LYS A 509 33.02 9.21 -12.10
CA LYS A 509 33.35 9.79 -13.41
C LYS A 509 34.83 10.20 -13.41
N PRO A 510 35.47 10.23 -14.61
CA PRO A 510 36.80 10.82 -14.77
C PRO A 510 36.83 12.27 -14.31
#